data_696362be882703abdd61c37dcfe5f070
#
_entry.id   696362be882703abdd61c37dcfe5f070
#
_cell.length_a   1.000
_cell.length_b   1.000
_cell.length_c   1.000
_cell.angle_alpha   90.00
_cell.angle_beta   90.00
_cell.angle_gamma   90.00
#
_symmetry.space_group_name_H-M   'P 1'
#
loop_
_entity.id
_entity.type
_entity.pdbx_description
1 polymer ?
#
loop_
_entity_poly.entity_id
_entity_poly.type
_entity_poly.pdbx_seq_one_letter_code
_entity_poly.pdbx_strand_id
1 'polypeptide(L)'
;MPKHMVKETREVIAIARKFNDEVAKPLALKLDRLTHEDVDYLPWELVEEANRWGFYTMWIPKMFGGQGYNIPSMSCFSEEVASACAGMMNVIGVHYLAVAGLIASGNARLAKRILREVVAGEKSGKPCVLALATTEPGAGTDVEESDLVDKGRITCQATRVENGYIINGTKVFISMGHVSSWTVLYAYEDTRHPSETTIGFVVKTGTKGFSFGSHENKMGQRVCPASVLIFEDCFIPDNLVLFSSGLVKKFTKSPVRDIAQRYIDYVVSATRPGVCAFGIGVARGAFEAALHYASSTEINGRLLINQEWVQCMLAEMHKNVILGRLAYTEANNANSHRGLYRLLQIKPVYYYLKAMPRFWFDKVIAPVLDWEFTSRLMGKLYFDLPKPEDQRCCSGWASVAKFAGTDLGVKNCQMAIEIMGQKGLRQDAGVEKMLRDIKLLQIYEGTNQLNRLNAFKCLIAPEVPQAKVFDE
;
A
#
# COMPACT_ATOMS: atom_id res chain seq x y z
N MET A 1 12.44 15.01 -5.05
CA MET A 1 11.27 15.16 -5.98
C MET A 1 11.61 16.19 -7.05
N PRO A 2 11.32 15.92 -8.33
CA PRO A 2 11.56 16.86 -9.42
C PRO A 2 10.76 18.15 -9.30
N LYS A 3 11.36 19.30 -9.67
CA LYS A 3 10.73 20.63 -9.52
C LYS A 3 9.34 20.74 -10.18
N HIS A 4 9.11 20.08 -11.31
CA HIS A 4 7.85 20.14 -12.05
C HIS A 4 6.70 19.40 -11.34
N MET A 5 7.00 18.51 -10.38
CA MET A 5 5.99 17.79 -9.57
C MET A 5 5.66 18.51 -8.26
N VAL A 6 6.46 19.49 -7.84
CA VAL A 6 6.32 20.15 -6.53
C VAL A 6 4.96 20.87 -6.39
N LYS A 7 4.49 21.55 -7.44
CA LYS A 7 3.22 22.27 -7.41
C LYS A 7 2.06 21.32 -7.11
N GLU A 8 1.97 20.23 -7.87
CA GLU A 8 0.94 19.20 -7.71
C GLU A 8 1.02 18.53 -6.33
N THR A 9 2.23 18.26 -5.85
CA THR A 9 2.41 17.68 -4.52
C THR A 9 1.93 18.62 -3.41
N ARG A 10 2.14 19.94 -3.56
CA ARG A 10 1.60 20.95 -2.61
C ARG A 10 0.07 20.97 -2.64
N GLU A 11 -0.55 20.83 -3.80
CA GLU A 11 -2.01 20.73 -3.93
C GLU A 11 -2.53 19.48 -3.21
N VAL A 12 -1.89 18.35 -3.39
CA VAL A 12 -2.23 17.08 -2.71
C VAL A 12 -2.10 17.20 -1.18
N ILE A 13 -1.03 17.83 -0.69
CA ILE A 13 -0.85 18.11 0.74
C ILE A 13 -1.96 19.01 1.29
N ALA A 14 -2.33 20.06 0.55
CA ALA A 14 -3.41 20.96 0.97
C ALA A 14 -4.76 20.25 1.07
N ILE A 15 -5.07 19.37 0.10
CA ILE A 15 -6.27 18.52 0.12
C ILE A 15 -6.24 17.59 1.35
N ALA A 16 -5.12 16.94 1.63
CA ALA A 16 -4.98 16.04 2.77
C ALA A 16 -5.14 16.76 4.12
N ARG A 17 -4.60 17.97 4.26
CA ARG A 17 -4.76 18.81 5.47
C ARG A 17 -6.21 19.18 5.69
N LYS A 18 -6.88 19.63 4.63
CA LYS A 18 -8.29 19.97 4.71
C LYS A 18 -9.14 18.76 5.11
N PHE A 19 -8.89 17.58 4.54
CA PHE A 19 -9.53 16.33 4.94
C PHE A 19 -9.24 15.99 6.40
N ASN A 20 -8.00 16.18 6.87
CA ASN A 20 -7.66 15.97 8.27
C ASN A 20 -8.48 16.85 9.22
N ASP A 21 -8.59 18.12 8.90
CA ASP A 21 -9.29 19.06 9.77
C ASP A 21 -10.82 18.86 9.76
N GLU A 22 -11.41 18.56 8.60
CA GLU A 22 -12.85 18.39 8.43
C GLU A 22 -13.35 16.98 8.77
N VAL A 23 -12.54 15.94 8.58
CA VAL A 23 -12.99 14.55 8.65
C VAL A 23 -12.16 13.70 9.61
N ALA A 24 -10.83 13.61 9.38
CA ALA A 24 -10.04 12.58 10.06
C ALA A 24 -9.88 12.86 11.56
N LYS A 25 -9.50 14.06 11.96
CA LYS A 25 -9.35 14.43 13.37
C LYS A 25 -10.66 14.29 14.18
N PRO A 26 -11.82 14.80 13.68
CA PRO A 26 -13.09 14.64 14.38
C PRO A 26 -13.54 13.19 14.55
N LEU A 27 -13.22 12.31 13.59
CA LEU A 27 -13.72 10.94 13.57
C LEU A 27 -12.73 9.91 14.16
N ALA A 28 -11.43 10.22 14.27
CA ALA A 28 -10.39 9.23 14.57
C ALA A 28 -10.65 8.43 15.86
N LEU A 29 -10.91 9.11 16.98
CA LEU A 29 -11.14 8.45 18.27
C LEU A 29 -12.53 7.83 18.34
N LYS A 30 -13.54 8.45 17.71
CA LYS A 30 -14.89 7.90 17.65
C LYS A 30 -14.89 6.54 16.94
N LEU A 31 -14.28 6.47 15.75
CA LEU A 31 -14.23 5.24 14.96
C LEU A 31 -13.36 4.16 15.60
N ASP A 32 -12.23 4.53 16.21
CA ASP A 32 -11.40 3.55 16.95
C ASP A 32 -12.17 2.90 18.10
N ARG A 33 -13.02 3.66 18.80
CA ARG A 33 -13.89 3.14 19.86
C ARG A 33 -15.00 2.26 19.30
N LEU A 34 -15.74 2.71 18.29
CA LEU A 34 -16.81 1.92 17.67
C LEU A 34 -16.32 0.57 17.16
N THR A 35 -15.18 0.55 16.46
CA THR A 35 -14.56 -0.68 15.96
C THR A 35 -13.92 -1.53 17.06
N HIS A 36 -13.72 -1.00 18.27
CA HIS A 36 -13.32 -1.78 19.44
C HIS A 36 -14.50 -2.42 20.15
N GLU A 37 -15.62 -1.71 20.25
CA GLU A 37 -16.85 -2.16 20.87
C GLU A 37 -17.57 -3.20 20.00
N ASP A 38 -17.50 -3.03 18.67
CA ASP A 38 -18.06 -3.95 17.68
C ASP A 38 -17.01 -4.26 16.61
N VAL A 39 -16.47 -5.48 16.64
CA VAL A 39 -15.44 -5.94 15.68
C VAL A 39 -15.98 -6.06 14.24
N ASP A 40 -17.29 -6.21 14.11
CA ASP A 40 -17.98 -6.33 12.81
C ASP A 40 -18.43 -4.97 12.25
N TYR A 41 -18.20 -3.89 13.01
CA TYR A 41 -18.47 -2.54 12.52
C TYR A 41 -17.65 -2.20 11.29
N LEU A 42 -18.33 -1.83 10.20
CA LEU A 42 -17.72 -1.40 8.94
C LEU A 42 -17.80 0.12 8.79
N PRO A 43 -16.70 0.83 8.60
CA PRO A 43 -16.66 2.30 8.57
C PRO A 43 -17.13 2.86 7.21
N TRP A 44 -18.36 2.54 6.79
CA TRP A 44 -18.91 3.00 5.51
C TRP A 44 -18.94 4.53 5.41
N GLU A 45 -19.21 5.22 6.51
CA GLU A 45 -19.18 6.69 6.56
C GLU A 45 -17.81 7.26 6.09
N LEU A 46 -16.71 6.61 6.46
CA LEU A 46 -15.37 7.00 6.03
C LEU A 46 -15.11 6.63 4.56
N VAL A 47 -15.60 5.46 4.13
CA VAL A 47 -15.45 4.99 2.74
C VAL A 47 -16.19 5.92 1.78
N GLU A 48 -17.42 6.30 2.11
CA GLU A 48 -18.23 7.24 1.33
C GLU A 48 -17.63 8.64 1.33
N GLU A 49 -17.08 9.07 2.48
CA GLU A 49 -16.39 10.36 2.57
C GLU A 49 -15.15 10.38 1.70
N ALA A 50 -14.27 9.37 1.79
CA ALA A 50 -13.09 9.26 0.93
C ALA A 50 -13.47 9.24 -0.57
N ASN A 51 -14.59 8.60 -0.92
CA ASN A 51 -15.14 8.61 -2.28
C ASN A 51 -15.58 10.02 -2.70
N ARG A 52 -16.27 10.76 -1.83
CA ARG A 52 -16.71 12.14 -2.09
C ARG A 52 -15.55 13.11 -2.31
N TRP A 53 -14.43 12.89 -1.59
CA TRP A 53 -13.20 13.65 -1.77
C TRP A 53 -12.40 13.23 -3.02
N GLY A 54 -12.83 12.19 -3.73
CA GLY A 54 -12.18 11.72 -4.95
C GLY A 54 -10.89 10.93 -4.70
N PHE A 55 -10.73 10.35 -3.51
CA PHE A 55 -9.49 9.71 -3.11
C PHE A 55 -9.25 8.35 -3.77
N TYR A 56 -10.28 7.67 -4.25
CA TYR A 56 -10.11 6.36 -4.90
C TYR A 56 -9.63 6.44 -6.36
N THR A 57 -9.67 7.63 -6.99
CA THR A 57 -9.19 7.80 -8.37
C THR A 57 -7.98 8.73 -8.51
N MET A 58 -7.50 9.32 -7.40
CA MET A 58 -6.43 10.33 -7.42
C MET A 58 -5.19 9.88 -8.19
N TRP A 59 -4.65 8.73 -7.87
CA TRP A 59 -3.43 8.20 -8.49
C TRP A 59 -3.67 7.14 -9.56
N ILE A 60 -4.92 6.87 -9.92
CA ILE A 60 -5.23 6.08 -11.11
C ILE A 60 -4.85 6.90 -12.35
N PRO A 61 -4.02 6.35 -13.27
CA PRO A 61 -3.63 7.07 -14.49
C PRO A 61 -4.83 7.50 -15.34
N LYS A 62 -4.73 8.67 -15.99
CA LYS A 62 -5.79 9.23 -16.85
C LYS A 62 -6.23 8.25 -17.96
N MET A 63 -5.30 7.43 -18.48
CA MET A 63 -5.61 6.42 -19.50
C MET A 63 -6.62 5.37 -19.01
N PHE A 64 -6.70 5.12 -17.71
CA PHE A 64 -7.73 4.27 -17.09
C PHE A 64 -8.93 5.05 -16.57
N GLY A 65 -8.97 6.36 -16.77
CA GLY A 65 -10.06 7.26 -16.39
C GLY A 65 -9.89 7.97 -15.05
N GLY A 66 -8.78 7.76 -14.33
CA GLY A 66 -8.48 8.40 -13.06
C GLY A 66 -8.03 9.86 -13.18
N GLN A 67 -7.65 10.47 -12.06
CA GLN A 67 -7.20 11.86 -12.00
C GLN A 67 -5.73 12.01 -12.42
N GLY A 68 -4.91 10.96 -12.23
CA GLY A 68 -3.53 10.88 -12.71
C GLY A 68 -2.57 11.81 -11.98
N TYR A 69 -2.72 11.98 -10.66
CA TYR A 69 -1.69 12.62 -9.84
C TYR A 69 -0.38 11.83 -9.86
N ASN A 70 0.74 12.50 -9.63
CA ASN A 70 2.04 11.82 -9.61
C ASN A 70 2.15 10.90 -8.38
N ILE A 71 2.68 9.69 -8.57
CA ILE A 71 2.76 8.70 -7.49
C ILE A 71 3.61 9.16 -6.29
N PRO A 72 4.77 9.86 -6.44
CA PRO A 72 5.50 10.40 -5.29
C PRO A 72 4.69 11.31 -4.37
N SER A 73 3.64 12.00 -4.88
CA SER A 73 2.75 12.81 -4.05
C SER A 73 1.90 11.99 -3.08
N MET A 74 1.67 10.70 -3.38
CA MET A 74 0.94 9.79 -2.51
C MET A 74 1.62 9.61 -1.14
N SER A 75 2.95 9.54 -1.09
CA SER A 75 3.67 9.47 0.18
C SER A 75 3.44 10.73 1.03
N CYS A 76 3.43 11.91 0.42
CA CYS A 76 3.14 13.16 1.14
C CYS A 76 1.69 13.22 1.64
N PHE A 77 0.73 12.76 0.83
CA PHE A 77 -0.67 12.61 1.24
C PHE A 77 -0.80 11.64 2.42
N SER A 78 -0.13 10.50 2.32
CA SER A 78 -0.16 9.46 3.34
C SER A 78 0.39 9.94 4.68
N GLU A 79 1.49 10.69 4.65
CA GLU A 79 2.03 11.32 5.87
C GLU A 79 1.03 12.30 6.49
N GLU A 80 0.38 13.14 5.68
CA GLU A 80 -0.58 14.12 6.20
C GLU A 80 -1.79 13.41 6.84
N VAL A 81 -2.44 12.46 6.15
CA VAL A 81 -3.62 11.78 6.69
C VAL A 81 -3.27 10.89 7.88
N ALA A 82 -2.16 10.15 7.82
CA ALA A 82 -1.73 9.29 8.91
C ALA A 82 -1.33 10.06 10.18
N SER A 83 -0.99 11.35 10.10
CA SER A 83 -0.75 12.18 11.29
C SER A 83 -2.01 12.39 12.14
N ALA A 84 -3.18 12.31 11.52
CA ALA A 84 -4.46 12.32 12.24
C ALA A 84 -4.89 10.89 12.61
N CYS A 85 -4.83 9.94 11.67
CA CYS A 85 -5.22 8.55 11.90
C CYS A 85 -4.64 7.60 10.85
N ALA A 86 -3.73 6.71 11.26
CA ALA A 86 -3.14 5.71 10.37
C ALA A 86 -4.18 4.71 9.84
N GLY A 87 -5.18 4.33 10.65
CA GLY A 87 -6.25 3.43 10.22
C GLY A 87 -7.09 4.02 9.09
N MET A 88 -7.43 5.32 9.15
CA MET A 88 -8.15 6.01 8.07
C MET A 88 -7.31 6.12 6.81
N MET A 89 -6.02 6.42 6.95
CA MET A 89 -5.12 6.41 5.79
C MET A 89 -5.05 5.01 5.17
N ASN A 90 -5.07 3.96 5.99
CA ASN A 90 -5.03 2.59 5.49
C ASN A 90 -6.30 2.21 4.70
N VAL A 91 -7.49 2.69 5.08
CA VAL A 91 -8.74 2.52 4.30
C VAL A 91 -8.58 3.04 2.86
N ILE A 92 -7.86 4.16 2.69
CA ILE A 92 -7.56 4.72 1.36
C ILE A 92 -6.39 3.98 0.71
N GLY A 93 -5.34 3.69 1.48
CA GLY A 93 -4.08 3.15 0.99
C GLY A 93 -4.16 1.74 0.43
N VAL A 94 -4.92 0.85 1.07
CA VAL A 94 -5.05 -0.56 0.61
C VAL A 94 -5.74 -0.68 -0.73
N HIS A 95 -6.62 0.26 -1.08
CA HIS A 95 -7.19 0.35 -2.42
C HIS A 95 -6.07 0.48 -3.48
N TYR A 96 -5.07 1.33 -3.22
CA TYR A 96 -3.96 1.53 -4.15
C TYR A 96 -2.95 0.39 -4.18
N LEU A 97 -2.90 -0.46 -3.16
CA LEU A 97 -2.15 -1.70 -3.21
C LEU A 97 -2.72 -2.63 -4.31
N ALA A 98 -4.04 -2.79 -4.34
CA ALA A 98 -4.73 -3.54 -5.40
C ALA A 98 -4.60 -2.86 -6.78
N VAL A 99 -4.71 -1.53 -6.86
CA VAL A 99 -4.48 -0.75 -8.10
C VAL A 99 -3.05 -0.98 -8.62
N ALA A 100 -2.05 -0.98 -7.74
CA ALA A 100 -0.66 -1.25 -8.12
C ALA A 100 -0.52 -2.67 -8.70
N GLY A 101 -1.12 -3.67 -8.06
CA GLY A 101 -1.17 -5.04 -8.56
C GLY A 101 -1.82 -5.15 -9.95
N LEU A 102 -2.96 -4.50 -10.16
CA LEU A 102 -3.63 -4.46 -11.46
C LEU A 102 -2.73 -3.87 -12.57
N ILE A 103 -2.10 -2.74 -12.29
CA ILE A 103 -1.27 -2.04 -13.29
C ILE A 103 0.03 -2.81 -13.55
N ALA A 104 0.69 -3.33 -12.51
CA ALA A 104 1.95 -4.05 -12.61
C ALA A 104 1.82 -5.39 -13.36
N SER A 105 0.62 -5.97 -13.46
CA SER A 105 0.38 -7.20 -14.22
C SER A 105 0.64 -7.06 -15.73
N GLY A 106 0.62 -5.84 -16.27
CA GLY A 106 0.70 -5.59 -17.70
C GLY A 106 -0.59 -5.94 -18.47
N ASN A 107 -1.62 -6.51 -17.82
CA ASN A 107 -2.91 -6.81 -18.44
C ASN A 107 -3.74 -5.52 -18.55
N ALA A 108 -3.41 -4.69 -19.55
CA ALA A 108 -4.00 -3.37 -19.75
C ALA A 108 -5.54 -3.41 -19.93
N ARG A 109 -6.08 -4.44 -20.62
CA ARG A 109 -7.51 -4.63 -20.83
C ARG A 109 -8.26 -4.84 -19.52
N LEU A 110 -7.79 -5.78 -18.70
CA LEU A 110 -8.43 -6.08 -17.41
C LEU A 110 -8.27 -4.93 -16.41
N ALA A 111 -7.08 -4.34 -16.33
CA ALA A 111 -6.85 -3.15 -15.52
C ALA A 111 -7.78 -1.99 -15.91
N LYS A 112 -7.94 -1.71 -17.22
CA LYS A 112 -8.89 -0.71 -17.72
C LYS A 112 -10.32 -1.01 -17.29
N ARG A 113 -10.79 -2.26 -17.45
CA ARG A 113 -12.14 -2.67 -17.08
C ARG A 113 -12.42 -2.38 -15.61
N ILE A 114 -11.56 -2.85 -14.70
CA ILE A 114 -11.78 -2.72 -13.26
C ILE A 114 -11.61 -1.25 -12.81
N LEU A 115 -10.56 -0.57 -13.25
CA LEU A 115 -10.31 0.81 -12.83
C LEU A 115 -11.37 1.79 -13.35
N ARG A 116 -12.03 1.50 -14.47
CA ARG A 116 -13.18 2.29 -14.93
C ARG A 116 -14.44 2.06 -14.08
N GLU A 117 -14.62 0.88 -13.48
CA GLU A 117 -15.69 0.66 -12.50
C GLU A 117 -15.42 1.50 -11.23
N VAL A 118 -14.15 1.58 -10.77
CA VAL A 118 -13.75 2.49 -9.66
C VAL A 118 -14.10 3.94 -9.98
N VAL A 119 -13.73 4.41 -11.17
CA VAL A 119 -14.03 5.78 -11.62
C VAL A 119 -15.54 6.04 -11.72
N ALA A 120 -16.31 5.07 -12.20
CA ALA A 120 -17.76 5.18 -12.27
C ALA A 120 -18.40 5.21 -10.87
N GLY A 121 -17.90 4.40 -9.95
CA GLY A 121 -18.33 4.36 -8.56
C GLY A 121 -18.10 5.70 -7.86
N GLU A 122 -16.90 6.28 -8.00
CA GLU A 122 -16.60 7.59 -7.42
C GLU A 122 -17.52 8.69 -7.97
N LYS A 123 -17.76 8.72 -9.27
CA LYS A 123 -18.64 9.71 -9.90
C LYS A 123 -20.12 9.55 -9.53
N SER A 124 -20.59 8.33 -9.30
CA SER A 124 -21.98 8.06 -8.95
C SER A 124 -22.26 8.14 -7.45
N GLY A 125 -21.24 8.41 -6.62
CA GLY A 125 -21.35 8.39 -5.17
C GLY A 125 -21.50 6.99 -4.57
N LYS A 126 -21.23 5.93 -5.35
CA LYS A 126 -21.26 4.52 -4.90
C LYS A 126 -19.83 3.96 -4.93
N PRO A 127 -19.11 3.97 -3.81
CA PRO A 127 -17.71 3.57 -3.77
C PRO A 127 -17.47 2.18 -4.38
N CYS A 128 -16.48 2.08 -5.27
CA CYS A 128 -15.97 0.82 -5.78
C CYS A 128 -14.54 0.63 -5.28
N VAL A 129 -14.42 0.04 -4.09
CA VAL A 129 -13.13 -0.18 -3.42
C VAL A 129 -12.53 -1.51 -3.87
N LEU A 130 -11.21 -1.56 -3.94
CA LEU A 130 -10.45 -2.76 -4.27
C LEU A 130 -9.71 -3.28 -3.04
N ALA A 131 -9.62 -4.60 -2.90
CA ALA A 131 -8.77 -5.28 -1.92
C ALA A 131 -7.70 -6.14 -2.61
N LEU A 132 -6.63 -6.46 -1.88
CA LEU A 132 -5.58 -7.38 -2.33
C LEU A 132 -5.50 -8.56 -1.35
N ALA A 133 -5.62 -9.78 -1.84
CA ALA A 133 -5.64 -11.01 -1.05
C ALA A 133 -4.43 -11.90 -1.40
N THR A 134 -3.42 -11.86 -0.52
CA THR A 134 -2.20 -12.67 -0.66
C THR A 134 -2.02 -13.62 0.51
N THR A 135 -2.12 -13.11 1.74
CA THR A 135 -1.79 -13.80 3.00
C THR A 135 -2.73 -14.98 3.26
N GLU A 136 -2.15 -16.10 3.67
CA GLU A 136 -2.86 -17.31 4.06
C GLU A 136 -2.63 -17.65 5.54
N PRO A 137 -3.44 -18.52 6.16
CA PRO A 137 -3.24 -18.89 7.56
C PRO A 137 -1.86 -19.47 7.88
N GLY A 138 -1.24 -20.12 6.90
CA GLY A 138 0.09 -20.75 7.04
C GLY A 138 1.24 -20.01 6.36
N ALA A 139 0.98 -18.86 5.71
CA ALA A 139 2.02 -18.12 4.98
C ALA A 139 1.67 -16.61 4.92
N GLY A 140 2.44 -15.79 5.62
CA GLY A 140 2.27 -14.34 5.67
C GLY A 140 3.37 -13.62 4.91
N THR A 141 4.44 -13.27 5.60
CA THR A 141 5.61 -12.58 5.02
C THR A 141 6.27 -13.36 3.88
N ASP A 142 6.18 -14.69 3.91
CA ASP A 142 6.78 -15.61 2.92
C ASP A 142 6.26 -15.37 1.50
N VAL A 143 5.01 -14.96 1.35
CA VAL A 143 4.38 -14.74 0.04
C VAL A 143 4.94 -13.53 -0.72
N GLU A 144 5.75 -12.70 -0.05
CA GLU A 144 6.38 -11.51 -0.66
C GLU A 144 7.78 -11.79 -1.23
N GLU A 145 8.28 -13.03 -1.07
CA GLU A 145 9.62 -13.41 -1.50
C GLU A 145 9.62 -14.83 -2.10
N SER A 146 10.00 -14.94 -3.37
CA SER A 146 10.00 -16.23 -4.09
C SER A 146 10.93 -17.29 -3.46
N ASP A 147 11.97 -16.86 -2.74
CA ASP A 147 12.88 -17.77 -2.03
C ASP A 147 12.27 -18.32 -0.73
N LEU A 148 11.19 -17.72 -0.24
CA LEU A 148 10.49 -18.11 0.99
C LEU A 148 9.13 -18.75 0.73
N VAL A 149 8.41 -18.36 -0.33
CA VAL A 149 7.03 -18.83 -0.56
C VAL A 149 6.94 -20.35 -0.71
N ASP A 150 7.98 -21.00 -1.26
CA ASP A 150 8.06 -22.45 -1.36
C ASP A 150 8.32 -23.15 -0.01
N LYS A 151 8.77 -22.40 1.00
CA LYS A 151 8.94 -22.87 2.38
C LYS A 151 7.66 -22.63 3.22
N GLY A 152 6.77 -21.76 2.75
CA GLY A 152 5.51 -21.42 3.40
C GLY A 152 4.46 -22.53 3.23
N ARG A 153 3.49 -22.56 4.16
CA ARG A 153 2.37 -23.49 4.06
C ARG A 153 1.23 -22.87 3.24
N ILE A 154 1.28 -23.04 1.93
CA ILE A 154 0.32 -22.55 0.96
C ILE A 154 -0.83 -23.55 0.80
N THR A 155 -2.07 -23.06 0.77
CA THR A 155 -3.29 -23.87 0.66
C THR A 155 -4.29 -23.37 -0.38
N CYS A 156 -4.20 -22.12 -0.79
CA CYS A 156 -5.14 -21.54 -1.77
C CYS A 156 -4.81 -22.02 -3.18
N GLN A 157 -5.53 -23.04 -3.63
CA GLN A 157 -5.30 -23.73 -4.89
C GLN A 157 -6.20 -23.18 -6.01
N ALA A 158 -5.61 -23.09 -7.22
CA ALA A 158 -6.30 -22.78 -8.47
C ALA A 158 -6.25 -23.98 -9.40
N THR A 159 -7.36 -24.67 -9.59
CA THR A 159 -7.45 -25.83 -10.48
C THR A 159 -7.95 -25.39 -11.85
N ARG A 160 -7.17 -25.64 -12.90
CA ARG A 160 -7.57 -25.34 -14.27
C ARG A 160 -8.76 -26.20 -14.69
N VAL A 161 -9.81 -25.56 -15.25
CA VAL A 161 -10.99 -26.18 -15.84
C VAL A 161 -11.29 -25.56 -17.20
N GLU A 162 -12.32 -26.06 -17.87
CA GLU A 162 -12.76 -25.47 -19.14
C GLU A 162 -13.17 -24.00 -18.94
N ASN A 163 -12.60 -23.09 -19.75
CA ASN A 163 -12.86 -21.64 -19.75
C ASN A 163 -12.57 -20.88 -18.44
N GLY A 164 -11.80 -21.46 -17.52
CA GLY A 164 -11.48 -20.77 -16.25
C GLY A 164 -10.74 -21.63 -15.25
N TYR A 165 -10.91 -21.24 -13.98
CA TYR A 165 -10.31 -21.89 -12.82
C TYR A 165 -11.34 -22.07 -11.72
N ILE A 166 -11.21 -23.16 -10.96
CA ILE A 166 -11.88 -23.34 -9.67
C ILE A 166 -10.89 -23.02 -8.58
N ILE A 167 -11.26 -22.10 -7.68
CA ILE A 167 -10.44 -21.69 -6.55
C ILE A 167 -10.99 -22.30 -5.25
N ASN A 168 -10.10 -22.92 -4.48
CA ASN A 168 -10.36 -23.43 -3.14
C ASN A 168 -9.28 -22.95 -2.18
N GLY A 169 -9.66 -22.38 -1.04
CA GLY A 169 -8.73 -21.93 0.00
C GLY A 169 -9.22 -20.73 0.77
N THR A 170 -8.38 -20.27 1.70
CA THR A 170 -8.71 -19.17 2.62
C THR A 170 -7.59 -18.14 2.61
N LYS A 171 -7.97 -16.87 2.58
CA LYS A 171 -7.08 -15.72 2.75
C LYS A 171 -7.43 -14.99 4.03
N VAL A 172 -6.42 -14.54 4.79
CA VAL A 172 -6.59 -13.90 6.10
C VAL A 172 -5.93 -12.52 6.13
N PHE A 173 -6.34 -11.70 7.09
CA PHE A 173 -5.83 -10.32 7.24
C PHE A 173 -6.06 -9.43 6.03
N ILE A 174 -7.08 -9.71 5.22
CA ILE A 174 -7.33 -8.94 4.00
C ILE A 174 -8.02 -7.63 4.36
N SER A 175 -7.24 -6.56 4.36
CA SER A 175 -7.73 -5.22 4.65
C SER A 175 -8.83 -4.81 3.69
N MET A 176 -9.93 -4.28 4.23
CA MET A 176 -11.12 -3.85 3.50
C MET A 176 -11.84 -4.97 2.71
N GLY A 177 -11.58 -6.25 2.99
CA GLY A 177 -12.16 -7.38 2.26
C GLY A 177 -13.69 -7.32 2.18
N HIS A 178 -14.39 -7.15 3.30
CA HIS A 178 -15.85 -7.05 3.36
C HIS A 178 -16.44 -5.81 2.67
N VAL A 179 -15.64 -4.77 2.48
CA VAL A 179 -16.06 -3.50 1.87
C VAL A 179 -15.72 -3.44 0.39
N SER A 180 -14.82 -4.31 -0.07
CA SER A 180 -14.34 -4.29 -1.45
C SER A 180 -15.40 -4.75 -2.45
N SER A 181 -15.46 -4.08 -3.61
CA SER A 181 -16.26 -4.51 -4.75
C SER A 181 -15.54 -5.58 -5.58
N TRP A 182 -14.21 -5.49 -5.61
CA TRP A 182 -13.32 -6.41 -6.32
C TRP A 182 -12.10 -6.73 -5.47
N THR A 183 -11.69 -7.99 -5.51
CA THR A 183 -10.47 -8.47 -4.85
C THR A 183 -9.46 -8.93 -5.88
N VAL A 184 -8.24 -8.40 -5.83
CA VAL A 184 -7.08 -8.99 -6.51
C VAL A 184 -6.61 -10.16 -5.65
N LEU A 185 -6.72 -11.36 -6.17
CA LEU A 185 -6.44 -12.62 -5.47
C LEU A 185 -5.23 -13.31 -6.08
N TYR A 186 -4.32 -13.81 -5.25
CA TYR A 186 -3.27 -14.75 -5.68
C TYR A 186 -3.58 -16.15 -5.15
N ALA A 187 -3.52 -17.12 -6.07
CA ALA A 187 -3.63 -18.54 -5.80
C ALA A 187 -2.61 -19.31 -6.65
N TYR A 188 -2.50 -20.64 -6.47
CA TYR A 188 -1.42 -21.43 -7.02
C TYR A 188 -1.95 -22.67 -7.72
N GLU A 189 -1.41 -23.02 -8.92
CA GLU A 189 -1.78 -24.27 -9.59
C GLU A 189 -1.19 -25.49 -8.87
N ASP A 190 0.05 -25.38 -8.38
CA ASP A 190 0.68 -26.38 -7.50
C ASP A 190 1.14 -25.69 -6.20
N THR A 191 0.48 -26.03 -5.11
CA THR A 191 0.77 -25.48 -3.77
C THR A 191 2.09 -26.00 -3.16
N ARG A 192 2.76 -26.98 -3.79
CA ARG A 192 4.08 -27.47 -3.40
C ARG A 192 5.21 -26.67 -4.05
N HIS A 193 4.92 -26.01 -5.18
CA HIS A 193 5.85 -25.15 -5.93
C HIS A 193 5.19 -23.79 -6.25
N PRO A 194 4.76 -23.04 -5.22
CA PRO A 194 4.00 -21.82 -5.41
C PRO A 194 4.78 -20.74 -6.16
N SER A 195 6.10 -20.63 -5.99
CA SER A 195 6.92 -19.64 -6.70
C SER A 195 6.87 -19.77 -8.23
N GLU A 196 6.63 -20.98 -8.74
CA GLU A 196 6.57 -21.28 -10.19
C GLU A 196 5.13 -21.28 -10.74
N THR A 197 4.12 -21.37 -9.88
CA THR A 197 2.73 -21.64 -10.26
C THR A 197 1.74 -20.58 -9.77
N THR A 198 2.25 -19.42 -9.36
CA THR A 198 1.42 -18.27 -8.93
C THR A 198 0.52 -17.78 -10.06
N ILE A 199 -0.76 -17.61 -9.75
CA ILE A 199 -1.75 -16.97 -10.62
C ILE A 199 -2.40 -15.82 -9.88
N GLY A 200 -2.55 -14.68 -10.59
CA GLY A 200 -3.34 -13.54 -10.15
C GLY A 200 -4.73 -13.55 -10.79
N PHE A 201 -5.74 -13.26 -10.02
CA PHE A 201 -7.13 -13.16 -10.44
C PHE A 201 -7.73 -11.83 -9.99
N VAL A 202 -8.86 -11.46 -10.60
CA VAL A 202 -9.74 -10.41 -10.07
C VAL A 202 -11.10 -11.05 -9.79
N VAL A 203 -11.53 -11.03 -8.54
CA VAL A 203 -12.77 -11.67 -8.10
C VAL A 203 -13.77 -10.61 -7.64
N LYS A 204 -14.99 -10.65 -8.16
CA LYS A 204 -16.05 -9.72 -7.76
C LYS A 204 -16.71 -10.21 -6.47
N THR A 205 -16.98 -9.31 -5.54
CA THR A 205 -17.80 -9.63 -4.37
C THR A 205 -19.18 -10.12 -4.80
N GLY A 206 -19.64 -11.21 -4.18
CA GLY A 206 -20.88 -11.89 -4.57
C GLY A 206 -20.71 -12.97 -5.66
N THR A 207 -19.48 -13.25 -6.13
CA THR A 207 -19.22 -14.43 -6.98
C THR A 207 -19.56 -15.71 -6.22
N LYS A 208 -20.26 -16.65 -6.87
CA LYS A 208 -20.61 -17.93 -6.26
C LYS A 208 -19.37 -18.67 -5.78
N GLY A 209 -19.37 -19.16 -4.55
CA GLY A 209 -18.23 -19.81 -3.92
C GLY A 209 -17.20 -18.83 -3.30
N PHE A 210 -17.45 -17.52 -3.34
CA PHE A 210 -16.69 -16.52 -2.60
C PHE A 210 -17.53 -16.00 -1.44
N SER A 211 -17.06 -16.18 -0.22
CA SER A 211 -17.70 -15.75 1.01
C SER A 211 -16.71 -15.11 1.97
N PHE A 212 -17.25 -14.53 3.04
CA PHE A 212 -16.46 -13.87 4.07
C PHE A 212 -16.53 -14.67 5.37
N GLY A 213 -15.39 -14.77 6.06
CA GLY A 213 -15.31 -15.25 7.44
C GLY A 213 -15.33 -14.10 8.44
N SER A 214 -14.66 -14.27 9.57
CA SER A 214 -14.59 -13.28 10.65
C SER A 214 -13.77 -12.05 10.28
N HIS A 215 -14.00 -10.97 11.04
CA HIS A 215 -13.09 -9.83 11.12
C HIS A 215 -11.98 -10.08 12.15
N GLU A 216 -10.82 -9.49 11.90
CA GLU A 216 -9.69 -9.57 12.82
C GLU A 216 -9.80 -8.50 13.92
N ASN A 217 -9.80 -8.93 15.18
CA ASN A 217 -9.75 -8.03 16.33
C ASN A 217 -8.31 -7.52 16.54
N LYS A 218 -7.95 -6.46 15.82
CA LYS A 218 -6.60 -5.93 15.79
C LYS A 218 -6.29 -5.03 16.99
N MET A 219 -5.02 -5.01 17.38
CA MET A 219 -4.50 -4.09 18.39
C MET A 219 -4.68 -2.61 17.98
N GLY A 220 -4.36 -2.26 16.74
CA GLY A 220 -4.41 -0.90 16.19
C GLY A 220 -4.94 -0.86 14.77
N GLN A 221 -5.05 0.35 14.19
CA GLN A 221 -5.68 0.58 12.89
C GLN A 221 -7.04 -0.11 12.77
N ARG A 222 -7.79 -0.14 13.86
CA ARG A 222 -9.09 -0.85 13.95
C ARG A 222 -10.09 -0.35 12.92
N VAL A 223 -10.04 0.95 12.62
CA VAL A 223 -10.88 1.63 11.61
C VAL A 223 -10.75 1.02 10.20
N CYS A 224 -9.63 0.39 9.89
CA CYS A 224 -9.47 -0.36 8.64
C CYS A 224 -9.72 -1.84 8.91
N PRO A 225 -10.91 -2.39 8.68
CA PRO A 225 -11.22 -3.78 8.98
C PRO A 225 -10.31 -4.72 8.18
N ALA A 226 -9.89 -5.82 8.79
CA ALA A 226 -9.19 -6.91 8.13
C ALA A 226 -10.08 -8.17 8.17
N SER A 227 -10.18 -8.86 7.05
CA SER A 227 -11.18 -9.89 6.80
C SER A 227 -10.54 -11.23 6.50
N VAL A 228 -11.25 -12.29 6.85
CA VAL A 228 -11.04 -13.62 6.29
C VAL A 228 -11.87 -13.75 5.02
N LEU A 229 -11.25 -14.16 3.91
CA LEU A 229 -11.91 -14.46 2.63
C LEU A 229 -11.84 -15.97 2.37
N ILE A 230 -12.98 -16.56 2.04
CA ILE A 230 -13.15 -18.01 1.87
C ILE A 230 -13.59 -18.28 0.43
N PHE A 231 -12.87 -19.18 -0.24
CA PHE A 231 -13.16 -19.63 -1.59
C PHE A 231 -13.44 -21.14 -1.56
N GLU A 232 -14.66 -21.53 -1.96
CA GLU A 232 -15.16 -22.92 -2.00
C GLU A 232 -15.78 -23.16 -3.37
N ASP A 233 -15.09 -23.94 -4.20
CA ASP A 233 -15.48 -24.19 -5.59
C ASP A 233 -15.80 -22.90 -6.35
N CYS A 234 -15.03 -21.84 -6.08
CA CYS A 234 -15.24 -20.53 -6.68
C CYS A 234 -14.74 -20.51 -8.12
N PHE A 235 -15.66 -20.51 -9.08
CA PHE A 235 -15.30 -20.44 -10.51
C PHE A 235 -14.93 -19.02 -10.93
N ILE A 236 -13.74 -18.87 -11.52
CA ILE A 236 -13.25 -17.61 -12.09
C ILE A 236 -12.95 -17.81 -13.58
N PRO A 237 -13.66 -17.10 -14.49
CA PRO A 237 -13.46 -17.24 -15.92
C PRO A 237 -12.13 -16.65 -16.39
N ASP A 238 -11.61 -17.13 -17.54
CA ASP A 238 -10.33 -16.71 -18.13
C ASP A 238 -10.18 -15.20 -18.31
N ASN A 239 -11.26 -14.49 -18.57
CA ASN A 239 -11.23 -13.02 -18.76
C ASN A 239 -11.05 -12.22 -17.46
N LEU A 240 -11.00 -12.90 -16.32
CA LEU A 240 -10.67 -12.35 -14.99
C LEU A 240 -9.32 -12.83 -14.46
N VAL A 241 -8.56 -13.58 -15.27
CA VAL A 241 -7.17 -13.93 -14.97
C VAL A 241 -6.29 -12.70 -15.23
N LEU A 242 -5.67 -12.22 -14.18
CA LEU A 242 -4.81 -11.05 -14.23
C LEU A 242 -3.41 -11.39 -14.73
N PHE A 243 -2.87 -12.48 -14.20
CA PHE A 243 -1.50 -12.95 -14.41
C PHE A 243 -1.48 -14.48 -14.26
N SER A 244 -0.80 -15.18 -15.15
CA SER A 244 -0.54 -16.62 -15.03
C SER A 244 0.72 -17.01 -15.79
N SER A 245 1.30 -18.16 -15.46
CA SER A 245 2.45 -18.74 -16.16
C SER A 245 2.23 -18.81 -17.67
N GLY A 246 1.02 -19.21 -18.10
CA GLY A 246 0.65 -19.32 -19.51
C GLY A 246 0.53 -17.98 -20.22
N LEU A 247 0.02 -16.95 -19.55
CA LEU A 247 -0.06 -15.59 -20.10
C LEU A 247 1.34 -14.97 -20.22
N VAL A 248 2.14 -15.12 -19.20
CA VAL A 248 3.49 -14.55 -19.13
C VAL A 248 4.41 -15.16 -20.20
N LYS A 249 4.38 -16.48 -20.40
CA LYS A 249 5.17 -17.15 -21.44
C LYS A 249 4.87 -16.65 -22.86
N LYS A 250 3.71 -16.03 -23.10
CA LYS A 250 3.38 -15.39 -24.39
C LYS A 250 4.15 -14.09 -24.61
N PHE A 251 4.66 -13.46 -23.55
CA PHE A 251 5.23 -12.10 -23.60
C PHE A 251 6.71 -12.04 -23.27
N THR A 252 7.26 -13.04 -22.58
CA THR A 252 8.66 -13.06 -22.14
C THR A 252 9.24 -14.48 -22.17
N LYS A 253 10.56 -14.56 -22.29
CA LYS A 253 11.33 -15.82 -22.19
C LYS A 253 11.86 -16.11 -20.78
N SER A 254 11.67 -15.16 -19.85
CA SER A 254 12.14 -15.31 -18.47
C SER A 254 11.39 -16.41 -17.74
N PRO A 255 12.03 -17.12 -16.78
CA PRO A 255 11.35 -18.09 -15.91
C PRO A 255 10.16 -17.47 -15.16
N VAL A 256 9.13 -18.26 -14.91
CA VAL A 256 7.92 -17.77 -14.20
C VAL A 256 8.25 -17.25 -12.81
N ARG A 257 9.13 -17.95 -12.08
CA ARG A 257 9.61 -17.52 -10.76
C ARG A 257 10.19 -16.11 -10.79
N ASP A 258 11.07 -15.81 -11.75
CA ASP A 258 11.69 -14.48 -11.88
C ASP A 258 10.65 -13.41 -12.18
N ILE A 259 9.62 -13.73 -12.95
CA ILE A 259 8.55 -12.80 -13.28
C ILE A 259 7.63 -12.56 -12.09
N ALA A 260 7.29 -13.60 -11.35
CA ALA A 260 6.53 -13.50 -10.11
C ALA A 260 7.27 -12.60 -9.11
N GLN A 261 8.59 -12.80 -8.91
CA GLN A 261 9.40 -11.94 -8.06
C GLN A 261 9.44 -10.51 -8.57
N ARG A 262 9.68 -10.27 -9.86
CA ARG A 262 9.68 -8.92 -10.43
C ARG A 262 8.34 -8.22 -10.26
N TYR A 263 7.24 -8.95 -10.42
CA TYR A 263 5.91 -8.42 -10.19
C TYR A 263 5.71 -7.99 -8.73
N ILE A 264 6.09 -8.84 -7.77
CA ILE A 264 6.06 -8.52 -6.35
C ILE A 264 6.94 -7.29 -6.07
N ASP A 265 8.17 -7.27 -6.56
CA ASP A 265 9.11 -6.16 -6.37
C ASP A 265 8.56 -4.83 -6.90
N TYR A 266 7.83 -4.84 -8.01
CA TYR A 266 7.18 -3.63 -8.53
C TYR A 266 6.10 -3.11 -7.59
N VAL A 267 5.24 -4.00 -7.09
CA VAL A 267 4.18 -3.63 -6.17
C VAL A 267 4.79 -3.06 -4.88
N VAL A 268 5.68 -3.81 -4.23
CA VAL A 268 6.25 -3.41 -2.93
C VAL A 268 7.19 -2.20 -3.04
N SER A 269 7.90 -2.03 -4.15
CA SER A 269 8.72 -0.83 -4.38
C SER A 269 7.87 0.44 -4.51
N ALA A 270 6.64 0.31 -5.01
CA ALA A 270 5.71 1.43 -5.10
C ALA A 270 5.01 1.73 -3.77
N THR A 271 4.72 0.70 -2.97
CA THR A 271 3.84 0.82 -1.79
C THR A 271 4.59 0.99 -0.48
N ARG A 272 5.76 0.33 -0.27
CA ARG A 272 6.57 0.46 0.95
C ARG A 272 7.02 1.89 1.29
N PRO A 273 7.35 2.78 0.32
CA PRO A 273 7.57 4.20 0.63
C PRO A 273 6.32 4.88 1.21
N GLY A 274 5.12 4.45 0.80
CA GLY A 274 3.85 4.87 1.38
C GLY A 274 3.72 4.41 2.84
N VAL A 275 4.08 3.16 3.16
CA VAL A 275 4.07 2.63 4.54
C VAL A 275 5.06 3.40 5.43
N CYS A 276 6.25 3.73 4.91
CA CYS A 276 7.17 4.65 5.60
C CYS A 276 6.49 5.98 5.90
N ALA A 277 5.82 6.58 4.92
CA ALA A 277 5.14 7.84 5.07
C ALA A 277 3.98 7.76 6.10
N PHE A 278 3.25 6.64 6.19
CA PHE A 278 2.29 6.39 7.27
C PHE A 278 3.00 6.45 8.64
N GLY A 279 4.12 5.72 8.78
CA GLY A 279 4.91 5.71 10.01
C GLY A 279 5.38 7.10 10.44
N ILE A 280 5.82 7.89 9.47
CA ILE A 280 6.27 9.28 9.70
C ILE A 280 5.09 10.21 9.96
N GLY A 281 3.93 9.97 9.36
CA GLY A 281 2.69 10.68 9.72
C GLY A 281 2.33 10.46 11.18
N VAL A 282 2.32 9.21 11.65
CA VAL A 282 2.09 8.89 13.07
C VAL A 282 3.18 9.51 13.96
N ALA A 283 4.46 9.43 13.57
CA ALA A 283 5.57 10.07 14.29
C ALA A 283 5.37 11.57 14.46
N ARG A 284 4.88 12.25 13.40
CA ARG A 284 4.58 13.68 13.41
C ARG A 284 3.36 13.98 14.27
N GLY A 285 2.28 13.21 14.16
CA GLY A 285 1.11 13.38 15.00
C GLY A 285 1.42 13.25 16.50
N ALA A 286 2.26 12.26 16.87
CA ALA A 286 2.73 12.08 18.23
C ALA A 286 3.62 13.26 18.70
N PHE A 287 4.50 13.76 17.82
CA PHE A 287 5.31 14.96 18.09
C PHE A 287 4.43 16.20 18.32
N GLU A 288 3.43 16.45 17.43
CA GLU A 288 2.53 17.59 17.54
C GLU A 288 1.69 17.53 18.83
N ALA A 289 1.22 16.34 19.22
CA ALA A 289 0.49 16.12 20.47
C ALA A 289 1.37 16.40 21.71
N ALA A 290 2.60 15.88 21.73
CA ALA A 290 3.56 16.12 22.82
C ALA A 290 3.96 17.59 22.93
N LEU A 291 4.20 18.26 21.78
CA LEU A 291 4.53 19.69 21.72
C LEU A 291 3.38 20.54 22.27
N HIS A 292 2.15 20.26 21.84
CA HIS A 292 0.96 20.97 22.32
C HIS A 292 0.78 20.79 23.83
N TYR A 293 0.91 19.57 24.33
CA TYR A 293 0.82 19.26 25.75
C TYR A 293 1.89 19.99 26.56
N ALA A 294 3.15 19.92 26.12
CA ALA A 294 4.26 20.57 26.82
C ALA A 294 4.15 22.10 26.84
N SER A 295 3.56 22.69 25.78
CA SER A 295 3.35 24.13 25.66
C SER A 295 2.21 24.68 26.52
N SER A 296 1.30 23.82 27.00
CA SER A 296 0.11 24.18 27.76
C SER A 296 0.09 23.63 29.20
N THR A 297 1.07 22.81 29.58
CA THR A 297 1.13 22.16 30.89
C THR A 297 2.22 22.78 31.76
N GLU A 298 1.85 23.14 32.97
CA GLU A 298 2.80 23.63 34.01
C GLU A 298 3.09 22.53 35.03
N ILE A 299 4.37 22.44 35.42
CA ILE A 299 4.84 21.59 36.50
C ILE A 299 5.70 22.47 37.43
N ASN A 300 5.33 22.54 38.71
CA ASN A 300 6.00 23.34 39.72
C ASN A 300 6.12 24.84 39.32
N GLY A 301 5.08 25.41 38.73
CA GLY A 301 5.03 26.81 38.32
C GLY A 301 5.82 27.15 37.06
N ARG A 302 6.29 26.16 36.32
CA ARG A 302 7.04 26.36 35.07
C ARG A 302 6.42 25.53 33.93
N LEU A 303 6.24 26.14 32.75
CA LEU A 303 5.77 25.39 31.56
C LEU A 303 6.72 24.23 31.27
N LEU A 304 6.13 23.07 30.95
CA LEU A 304 6.85 21.84 30.65
C LEU A 304 7.80 22.00 29.46
N ILE A 305 7.39 22.78 28.45
CA ILE A 305 8.22 23.11 27.28
C ILE A 305 9.54 23.83 27.66
N ASN A 306 9.63 24.46 28.81
CA ASN A 306 10.83 25.14 29.28
C ASN A 306 11.78 24.22 30.07
N GLN A 307 11.47 22.92 30.16
CA GLN A 307 12.38 21.93 30.73
C GLN A 307 13.34 21.43 29.65
N GLU A 308 14.64 21.43 29.90
CA GLU A 308 15.67 21.06 28.92
C GLU A 308 15.51 19.60 28.41
N TRP A 309 15.15 18.68 29.32
CA TRP A 309 14.92 17.29 28.90
C TRP A 309 13.75 17.15 27.90
N VAL A 310 12.68 17.95 28.07
CA VAL A 310 11.56 17.99 27.12
C VAL A 310 11.99 18.56 25.76
N GLN A 311 12.78 19.64 25.78
CA GLN A 311 13.34 20.27 24.59
C GLN A 311 14.22 19.27 23.81
N CYS A 312 15.08 18.53 24.51
CA CYS A 312 15.93 17.49 23.93
C CYS A 312 15.07 16.37 23.28
N MET A 313 14.03 15.90 23.98
CA MET A 313 13.15 14.86 23.45
C MET A 313 12.36 15.35 22.23
N LEU A 314 11.80 16.54 22.27
CA LEU A 314 11.09 17.13 21.12
C LEU A 314 12.01 17.34 19.91
N ALA A 315 13.26 17.75 20.13
CA ALA A 315 14.26 17.87 19.08
C ALA A 315 14.58 16.50 18.46
N GLU A 316 14.72 15.46 19.28
CA GLU A 316 14.92 14.07 18.83
C GLU A 316 13.71 13.57 18.00
N MET A 317 12.49 13.81 18.48
CA MET A 317 11.26 13.46 17.77
C MET A 317 11.17 14.16 16.41
N HIS A 318 11.51 15.46 16.37
CA HIS A 318 11.52 16.23 15.12
C HIS A 318 12.57 15.71 14.14
N LYS A 319 13.77 15.40 14.60
CA LYS A 319 14.83 14.75 13.81
C LYS A 319 14.32 13.43 13.19
N ASN A 320 13.62 12.60 13.96
CA ASN A 320 13.09 11.33 13.48
C ASN A 320 12.09 11.54 12.32
N VAL A 321 11.24 12.56 12.39
CA VAL A 321 10.34 12.93 11.29
C VAL A 321 11.13 13.34 10.05
N ILE A 322 12.18 14.15 10.19
CA ILE A 322 13.03 14.57 9.07
C ILE A 322 13.72 13.37 8.40
N LEU A 323 14.35 12.51 9.20
CA LEU A 323 15.06 11.32 8.68
C LEU A 323 14.11 10.38 7.92
N GLY A 324 12.91 10.14 8.44
CA GLY A 324 11.93 9.32 7.75
C GLY A 324 11.42 9.93 6.45
N ARG A 325 11.24 11.27 6.39
CA ARG A 325 10.93 11.98 5.15
C ARG A 325 12.03 11.81 4.10
N LEU A 326 13.29 11.88 4.51
CA LEU A 326 14.42 11.62 3.62
C LEU A 326 14.40 10.18 3.11
N ALA A 327 14.08 9.20 3.97
CA ALA A 327 14.02 7.78 3.60
C ALA A 327 12.95 7.50 2.52
N TYR A 328 11.69 7.92 2.73
CA TYR A 328 10.67 7.69 1.70
C TYR A 328 10.88 8.53 0.45
N THR A 329 11.51 9.72 0.58
CA THR A 329 11.85 10.55 -0.58
C THR A 329 12.90 9.86 -1.43
N GLU A 330 13.92 9.26 -0.83
CA GLU A 330 14.96 8.54 -1.56
C GLU A 330 14.42 7.27 -2.22
N ALA A 331 13.56 6.52 -1.55
CA ALA A 331 12.88 5.36 -2.15
C ALA A 331 12.02 5.78 -3.36
N ASN A 332 11.29 6.89 -3.26
CA ASN A 332 10.54 7.45 -4.40
C ASN A 332 11.47 7.96 -5.52
N ASN A 333 12.65 8.51 -5.19
CA ASN A 333 13.65 8.92 -6.17
C ASN A 333 14.22 7.69 -6.91
N ALA A 334 14.55 6.60 -6.20
CA ALA A 334 14.99 5.35 -6.80
C ALA A 334 13.96 4.86 -7.83
N ASN A 335 12.68 4.78 -7.46
CA ASN A 335 11.60 4.42 -8.38
C ASN A 335 11.43 5.39 -9.55
N SER A 336 11.65 6.67 -9.33
CA SER A 336 11.52 7.70 -10.36
C SER A 336 12.67 7.67 -11.37
N HIS A 337 13.86 7.26 -10.98
CA HIS A 337 15.03 7.21 -11.87
C HIS A 337 15.22 5.83 -12.50
N ARG A 338 14.94 4.76 -11.79
CA ARG A 338 15.25 3.38 -12.17
C ARG A 338 14.01 2.50 -12.34
N GLY A 339 12.90 2.84 -11.71
CA GLY A 339 11.67 2.06 -11.67
C GLY A 339 10.60 2.50 -12.68
N LEU A 340 9.35 2.13 -12.36
CA LEU A 340 8.19 2.36 -13.22
C LEU A 340 7.87 3.84 -13.49
N TYR A 341 8.30 4.75 -12.60
CA TYR A 341 7.97 6.18 -12.71
C TYR A 341 8.98 6.98 -13.54
N ARG A 342 10.02 6.34 -14.10
CA ARG A 342 11.09 7.02 -14.88
C ARG A 342 10.54 7.86 -16.04
N LEU A 343 9.45 7.45 -16.67
CA LEU A 343 8.84 8.22 -17.75
C LEU A 343 8.30 9.59 -17.29
N LEU A 344 7.85 9.68 -16.04
CA LEU A 344 7.35 10.94 -15.46
C LEU A 344 8.46 11.95 -15.14
N GLN A 345 9.73 11.52 -15.13
CA GLN A 345 10.88 12.43 -15.00
C GLN A 345 11.10 13.24 -16.26
N ILE A 346 10.66 12.74 -17.41
CA ILE A 346 10.80 13.41 -18.71
C ILE A 346 9.76 14.53 -18.76
N LYS A 347 10.19 15.79 -18.57
CA LYS A 347 9.30 16.95 -18.52
C LYS A 347 8.27 17.00 -19.66
N PRO A 348 8.64 16.85 -20.94
CA PRO A 348 7.65 16.83 -22.03
C PRO A 348 6.58 15.76 -21.84
N VAL A 349 6.95 14.55 -21.43
CA VAL A 349 6.01 13.45 -21.17
C VAL A 349 5.08 13.81 -20.03
N TYR A 350 5.62 14.30 -18.92
CA TYR A 350 4.81 14.72 -17.76
C TYR A 350 3.79 15.80 -18.15
N TYR A 351 4.23 16.88 -18.80
CA TYR A 351 3.33 17.97 -19.19
C TYR A 351 2.33 17.53 -20.25
N TYR A 352 2.73 16.68 -21.20
CA TYR A 352 1.81 16.09 -22.16
C TYR A 352 0.68 15.32 -21.48
N LEU A 353 1.03 14.40 -20.54
CA LEU A 353 0.03 13.63 -19.78
C LEU A 353 -0.89 14.53 -18.95
N LYS A 354 -0.37 15.65 -18.41
CA LYS A 354 -1.17 16.61 -17.64
C LYS A 354 -2.05 17.49 -18.50
N ALA A 355 -1.54 17.99 -19.62
CA ALA A 355 -2.25 18.92 -20.50
C ALA A 355 -3.33 18.26 -21.35
N MET A 356 -3.16 16.97 -21.70
CA MET A 356 -4.12 16.26 -22.52
C MET A 356 -5.50 16.21 -21.86
N PRO A 357 -6.55 16.61 -22.57
CA PRO A 357 -7.91 16.59 -22.07
C PRO A 357 -8.41 15.15 -21.91
N ARG A 358 -9.35 14.94 -21.00
CA ARG A 358 -9.87 13.62 -20.67
C ARG A 358 -10.45 12.89 -21.88
N PHE A 359 -11.19 13.60 -22.74
CA PHE A 359 -11.80 13.00 -23.92
C PHE A 359 -10.77 12.33 -24.84
N TRP A 360 -9.54 12.85 -24.92
CA TRP A 360 -8.48 12.26 -25.72
C TRP A 360 -8.04 10.89 -25.16
N PHE A 361 -7.89 10.80 -23.83
CA PHE A 361 -7.63 9.51 -23.20
C PHE A 361 -8.79 8.52 -23.41
N ASP A 362 -10.03 8.98 -23.31
CA ASP A 362 -11.21 8.12 -23.44
C ASP A 362 -11.46 7.66 -24.88
N LYS A 363 -11.23 8.53 -25.89
CA LYS A 363 -11.55 8.23 -27.29
C LYS A 363 -10.37 7.67 -28.09
N VAL A 364 -9.13 8.01 -27.72
CA VAL A 364 -7.93 7.62 -28.48
C VAL A 364 -7.14 6.53 -27.76
N ILE A 365 -6.81 6.73 -26.49
CA ILE A 365 -5.93 5.82 -25.76
C ILE A 365 -6.69 4.58 -25.24
N ALA A 366 -7.87 4.77 -24.63
CA ALA A 366 -8.60 3.67 -24.02
C ALA A 366 -8.98 2.53 -24.96
N PRO A 367 -9.36 2.76 -26.25
CA PRO A 367 -9.56 1.67 -27.20
C PRO A 367 -8.28 0.87 -27.47
N VAL A 368 -7.11 1.54 -27.51
CA VAL A 368 -5.81 0.88 -27.74
C VAL A 368 -5.43 -0.06 -26.60
N LEU A 369 -5.89 0.22 -25.36
CA LEU A 369 -5.66 -0.66 -24.22
C LEU A 369 -6.37 -2.02 -24.34
N ASP A 370 -7.37 -2.14 -25.20
CA ASP A 370 -8.07 -3.41 -25.47
C ASP A 370 -7.30 -4.33 -26.44
N TRP A 371 -6.29 -3.79 -27.13
CA TRP A 371 -5.53 -4.58 -28.09
C TRP A 371 -4.56 -5.51 -27.35
N GLU A 372 -4.47 -6.75 -27.81
CA GLU A 372 -3.51 -7.73 -27.27
C GLU A 372 -2.06 -7.24 -27.40
N PHE A 373 -1.76 -6.53 -28.49
CA PHE A 373 -0.46 -5.90 -28.70
C PHE A 373 -0.08 -4.94 -27.55
N THR A 374 -1.03 -4.18 -27.01
CA THR A 374 -0.78 -3.27 -25.88
C THR A 374 -0.38 -4.06 -24.64
N SER A 375 -1.08 -5.13 -24.30
CA SER A 375 -0.72 -5.99 -23.16
C SER A 375 0.65 -6.66 -23.37
N ARG A 376 0.98 -7.08 -24.60
CA ARG A 376 2.32 -7.59 -24.91
C ARG A 376 3.40 -6.53 -24.76
N LEU A 377 3.13 -5.32 -25.23
CA LEU A 377 4.08 -4.18 -25.10
C LEU A 377 4.28 -3.84 -23.61
N MET A 378 3.22 -3.75 -22.82
CA MET A 378 3.30 -3.50 -21.37
C MET A 378 4.06 -4.61 -20.64
N GLY A 379 3.81 -5.88 -20.98
CA GLY A 379 4.57 -7.00 -20.43
C GLY A 379 6.08 -6.89 -20.71
N LYS A 380 6.48 -6.56 -21.96
CA LYS A 380 7.90 -6.29 -22.29
C LYS A 380 8.48 -5.11 -21.52
N LEU A 381 7.72 -4.02 -21.41
CA LEU A 381 8.16 -2.82 -20.70
C LEU A 381 8.38 -3.09 -19.19
N TYR A 382 7.57 -3.95 -18.59
CA TYR A 382 7.65 -4.26 -17.17
C TYR A 382 8.62 -5.41 -16.86
N PHE A 383 8.68 -6.42 -17.71
CA PHE A 383 9.41 -7.65 -17.37
C PHE A 383 10.72 -7.87 -18.15
N ASP A 384 10.86 -7.36 -19.37
CA ASP A 384 12.07 -7.60 -20.18
C ASP A 384 13.04 -6.41 -20.20
N LEU A 385 12.54 -5.16 -20.19
CA LEU A 385 13.38 -3.97 -20.32
C LEU A 385 14.07 -3.50 -19.03
N PRO A 386 13.51 -3.67 -17.82
CA PRO A 386 14.18 -3.23 -16.61
C PRO A 386 15.40 -4.09 -16.31
N LYS A 387 16.49 -3.43 -15.99
CA LYS A 387 17.72 -4.10 -15.56
C LYS A 387 17.50 -4.70 -14.16
N PRO A 388 17.98 -5.93 -13.90
CA PRO A 388 17.86 -6.54 -12.55
C PRO A 388 18.45 -5.66 -11.45
N GLU A 389 19.53 -4.93 -11.74
CA GLU A 389 20.20 -4.02 -10.79
C GLU A 389 19.31 -2.83 -10.42
N ASP A 390 18.61 -2.24 -11.39
CA ASP A 390 17.69 -1.13 -11.14
C ASP A 390 16.52 -1.56 -10.28
N GLN A 391 16.00 -2.77 -10.52
CA GLN A 391 14.91 -3.34 -9.75
C GLN A 391 15.34 -3.66 -8.32
N ARG A 392 16.50 -4.31 -8.13
CA ARG A 392 17.08 -4.55 -6.80
C ARG A 392 17.26 -3.24 -6.03
N CYS A 393 17.79 -2.21 -6.69
CA CYS A 393 17.96 -0.89 -6.08
C CYS A 393 16.62 -0.31 -5.58
N CYS A 394 15.56 -0.35 -6.40
CA CYS A 394 14.23 0.13 -6.00
C CYS A 394 13.65 -0.67 -4.83
N SER A 395 13.72 -2.02 -4.87
CA SER A 395 13.23 -2.90 -3.82
C SER A 395 13.99 -2.70 -2.51
N GLY A 396 15.32 -2.60 -2.58
CA GLY A 396 16.17 -2.35 -1.42
C GLY A 396 15.88 -1.02 -0.73
N TRP A 397 15.83 0.09 -1.48
CA TRP A 397 15.50 1.40 -0.92
C TRP A 397 14.08 1.47 -0.35
N ALA A 398 13.11 0.84 -1.00
CA ALA A 398 11.74 0.75 -0.49
C ALA A 398 11.68 0.00 0.86
N SER A 399 12.46 -1.09 0.99
CA SER A 399 12.59 -1.84 2.23
C SER A 399 13.26 -1.02 3.35
N VAL A 400 14.38 -0.34 3.04
CA VAL A 400 15.04 0.57 4.01
C VAL A 400 14.07 1.63 4.50
N ALA A 401 13.35 2.29 3.60
CA ALA A 401 12.36 3.30 3.97
C ALA A 401 11.29 2.72 4.90
N LYS A 402 10.74 1.54 4.56
CA LYS A 402 9.64 0.91 5.31
C LYS A 402 10.03 0.63 6.76
N PHE A 403 11.11 -0.11 7.02
CA PHE A 403 11.48 -0.40 8.41
C PHE A 403 11.99 0.82 9.16
N ALA A 404 12.73 1.73 8.51
CA ALA A 404 13.22 2.95 9.16
C ALA A 404 12.06 3.85 9.61
N GLY A 405 11.10 4.15 8.73
CA GLY A 405 9.98 5.05 9.05
C GLY A 405 9.07 4.48 10.14
N THR A 406 8.79 3.18 10.10
CA THR A 406 7.91 2.55 11.09
C THR A 406 8.59 2.40 12.46
N ASP A 407 9.89 2.12 12.52
CA ASP A 407 10.65 2.06 13.78
C ASP A 407 10.81 3.46 14.42
N LEU A 408 11.07 4.49 13.60
CA LEU A 408 11.11 5.89 14.07
C LEU A 408 9.74 6.35 14.60
N GLY A 409 8.65 5.88 13.96
CA GLY A 409 7.29 6.16 14.41
C GLY A 409 7.00 5.58 15.80
N VAL A 410 7.40 4.34 16.06
CA VAL A 410 7.27 3.72 17.39
C VAL A 410 8.03 4.53 18.44
N LYS A 411 9.28 4.91 18.15
CA LYS A 411 10.10 5.73 19.07
C LYS A 411 9.40 7.06 19.41
N ASN A 412 8.86 7.74 18.39
CA ASN A 412 8.17 9.01 18.62
C ASN A 412 6.91 8.85 19.47
N CYS A 413 6.12 7.80 19.27
CA CYS A 413 4.95 7.54 20.12
C CYS A 413 5.34 7.26 21.56
N GLN A 414 6.42 6.49 21.80
CA GLN A 414 6.95 6.22 23.13
C GLN A 414 7.42 7.52 23.82
N MET A 415 8.20 8.34 23.13
CA MET A 415 8.67 9.63 23.63
C MET A 415 7.52 10.60 23.92
N ALA A 416 6.47 10.61 23.09
CA ALA A 416 5.29 11.42 23.34
C ALA A 416 4.56 11.00 24.63
N ILE A 417 4.41 9.69 24.85
CA ILE A 417 3.82 9.15 26.10
C ILE A 417 4.68 9.52 27.29
N GLU A 418 6.02 9.45 27.16
CA GLU A 418 6.95 9.82 28.22
C GLU A 418 6.83 11.30 28.61
N ILE A 419 6.77 12.21 27.63
CA ILE A 419 6.54 13.65 27.85
C ILE A 419 5.19 13.92 28.51
N MET A 420 4.13 13.20 28.07
CA MET A 420 2.77 13.42 28.53
C MET A 420 2.41 12.66 29.82
N GLY A 421 3.25 11.70 30.22
CA GLY A 421 3.04 10.88 31.41
C GLY A 421 1.69 10.14 31.38
N GLN A 422 0.97 10.13 32.48
CA GLN A 422 -0.35 9.47 32.57
C GLN A 422 -1.38 9.97 31.54
N LYS A 423 -1.30 11.24 31.13
CA LYS A 423 -2.19 11.79 30.11
C LYS A 423 -1.97 11.11 28.76
N GLY A 424 -0.72 10.78 28.40
CA GLY A 424 -0.38 10.10 27.14
C GLY A 424 -0.91 8.66 27.04
N LEU A 425 -1.21 8.03 28.18
CA LEU A 425 -1.79 6.67 28.25
C LEU A 425 -3.32 6.65 28.15
N ARG A 426 -3.96 7.81 28.20
CA ARG A 426 -5.42 7.89 28.16
C ARG A 426 -5.92 7.82 26.72
N GLN A 427 -7.01 7.08 26.51
CA GLN A 427 -7.63 6.94 25.18
C GLN A 427 -8.07 8.28 24.59
N ASP A 428 -8.54 9.23 25.44
CA ASP A 428 -9.00 10.55 25.01
C ASP A 428 -7.85 11.47 24.53
N ALA A 429 -6.60 11.16 24.87
CA ALA A 429 -5.43 11.89 24.40
C ALA A 429 -4.93 11.46 23.02
N GLY A 430 -5.33 10.27 22.56
CA GLY A 430 -5.06 9.77 21.21
C GLY A 430 -3.64 9.24 20.97
N VAL A 431 -2.65 9.53 21.82
CA VAL A 431 -1.26 9.09 21.61
C VAL A 431 -1.09 7.59 21.84
N GLU A 432 -1.81 7.00 22.80
CA GLU A 432 -1.80 5.54 22.97
C GLU A 432 -2.36 4.82 21.74
N LYS A 433 -3.40 5.40 21.10
CA LYS A 433 -3.92 4.90 19.82
C LYS A 433 -2.86 4.97 18.73
N MET A 434 -2.10 6.06 18.65
CA MET A 434 -1.01 6.20 17.69
C MET A 434 0.04 5.10 17.90
N LEU A 435 0.36 4.75 19.15
CA LEU A 435 1.28 3.66 19.46
C LEU A 435 0.73 2.29 19.06
N ARG A 436 -0.57 2.04 19.26
CA ARG A 436 -1.22 0.80 18.77
C ARG A 436 -1.23 0.73 17.25
N ASP A 437 -1.57 1.83 16.59
CA ASP A 437 -1.65 1.91 15.13
C ASP A 437 -0.29 1.68 14.47
N ILE A 438 0.78 2.29 15.00
CA ILE A 438 2.13 2.20 14.42
C ILE A 438 2.72 0.79 14.52
N LYS A 439 2.33 -0.01 15.52
CA LYS A 439 2.81 -1.39 15.67
C LYS A 439 2.43 -2.29 14.49
N LEU A 440 1.27 -2.08 13.89
CA LEU A 440 0.86 -2.85 12.71
C LEU A 440 1.73 -2.53 11.48
N LEU A 441 2.22 -1.30 11.37
CA LEU A 441 3.11 -0.89 10.28
C LEU A 441 4.44 -1.64 10.28
N GLN A 442 4.85 -2.21 11.42
CA GLN A 442 6.05 -3.07 11.49
C GLN A 442 5.80 -4.49 10.96
N ILE A 443 4.53 -4.87 10.73
CA ILE A 443 4.14 -6.26 10.41
C ILE A 443 3.77 -6.39 8.94
N TYR A 444 2.84 -5.62 8.44
CA TYR A 444 2.36 -5.75 7.06
C TYR A 444 3.30 -5.13 6.01
N GLU A 445 3.09 -5.41 4.73
CA GLU A 445 4.01 -5.11 3.61
C GLU A 445 5.40 -5.73 3.85
N GLY A 446 5.38 -6.97 4.36
CA GLY A 446 6.52 -7.69 4.91
C GLY A 446 6.92 -7.17 6.28
N THR A 447 7.22 -8.09 7.21
CA THR A 447 7.72 -7.70 8.53
C THR A 447 8.98 -6.82 8.41
N ASN A 448 9.27 -6.03 9.44
CA ASN A 448 10.52 -5.25 9.45
C ASN A 448 11.77 -6.13 9.39
N GLN A 449 11.69 -7.40 9.85
CA GLN A 449 12.76 -8.38 9.71
C GLN A 449 12.96 -8.76 8.25
N LEU A 450 11.88 -9.13 7.52
CA LEU A 450 11.99 -9.39 6.08
C LEU A 450 12.53 -8.18 5.33
N ASN A 451 12.07 -6.99 5.64
CA ASN A 451 12.53 -5.77 4.98
C ASN A 451 14.03 -5.51 5.22
N ARG A 452 14.58 -5.86 6.41
CA ARG A 452 16.03 -5.82 6.66
C ARG A 452 16.79 -6.84 5.83
N LEU A 453 16.28 -8.07 5.74
CA LEU A 453 16.88 -9.14 4.91
C LEU A 453 16.80 -8.76 3.42
N ASN A 454 15.69 -8.22 2.95
CA ASN A 454 15.56 -7.75 1.57
C ASN A 454 16.48 -6.56 1.27
N ALA A 455 16.62 -5.60 2.19
CA ALA A 455 17.58 -4.52 2.03
C ALA A 455 19.03 -5.05 1.94
N PHE A 456 19.39 -6.02 2.78
CA PHE A 456 20.68 -6.70 2.70
C PHE A 456 20.86 -7.41 1.35
N LYS A 457 19.88 -8.24 0.93
CA LYS A 457 19.87 -8.96 -0.35
C LYS A 457 20.08 -8.01 -1.54
N CYS A 458 19.38 -6.88 -1.53
CA CYS A 458 19.33 -5.97 -2.66
C CYS A 458 20.50 -4.98 -2.73
N LEU A 459 20.98 -4.47 -1.57
CA LEU A 459 21.90 -3.36 -1.52
C LEU A 459 23.31 -3.73 -1.03
N ILE A 460 23.47 -4.84 -0.28
CA ILE A 460 24.73 -5.21 0.36
C ILE A 460 25.28 -6.52 -0.25
N ALA A 461 24.47 -7.56 -0.33
CA ALA A 461 24.91 -8.87 -0.82
C ALA A 461 25.57 -8.86 -2.21
N PRO A 462 25.20 -7.96 -3.16
CA PRO A 462 25.90 -7.89 -4.44
C PRO A 462 27.41 -7.57 -4.34
N GLU A 463 27.84 -6.92 -3.26
CA GLU A 463 29.25 -6.60 -2.99
C GLU A 463 29.98 -7.74 -2.23
N VAL A 464 29.24 -8.76 -1.81
CA VAL A 464 29.74 -9.86 -0.96
C VAL A 464 29.30 -11.22 -1.55
N PRO A 465 30.01 -11.75 -2.57
CA PRO A 465 29.56 -12.92 -3.34
C PRO A 465 29.31 -14.20 -2.50
N GLN A 466 29.93 -14.33 -1.32
CA GLN A 466 29.72 -15.44 -0.41
C GLN A 466 28.49 -15.32 0.49
N ALA A 467 27.82 -14.15 0.47
CA ALA A 467 26.64 -13.94 1.29
C ALA A 467 25.44 -14.74 0.77
N LYS A 468 24.83 -15.51 1.64
CA LYS A 468 23.58 -16.22 1.38
C LYS A 468 22.46 -15.52 2.14
N VAL A 469 21.31 -15.36 1.51
CA VAL A 469 20.14 -14.74 2.10
C VAL A 469 18.97 -15.72 1.97
N PHE A 470 18.17 -15.86 3.00
CA PHE A 470 17.08 -16.84 3.09
C PHE A 470 17.52 -18.31 3.04
N ASP A 471 18.74 -18.61 3.50
CA ASP A 471 19.31 -19.96 3.46
C ASP A 471 18.95 -20.80 4.71
N GLU A 472 18.46 -20.17 5.78
CA GLU A 472 18.03 -20.79 7.04
C GLU A 472 16.59 -21.34 6.99
#